data_5f7da5bc5776eb69631dc1c2b877243a
#
_entry.id   5f7da5bc5776eb69631dc1c2b877243a
#
_cell.length_a   1.000
_cell.length_b   1.000
_cell.length_c   1.000
_cell.angle_alpha   90.00
_cell.angle_beta   90.00
_cell.angle_gamma   90.00
#
_symmetry.space_group_name_H-M   'P 1'
#
loop_
_entity.id
_entity.type
_entity.pdbx_description
1 polymer ?
#
loop_
_entity_poly.entity_id
_entity_poly.type
_entity_poly.pdbx_seq_one_letter_code
_entity_poly.pdbx_strand_id
1 'polypeptide(L)'
;MAELTKKEQYKLLFQILYTLDTIYADYAKSVGLSYSTLIILNFIYETPENCTQKLLSEKTFLPKQTVNTVITGLYKDGLVSLKEKQDDRRNKNIHLTSKGQAFADKIFLKLDNAAIHAFDEIDAAESSKLLELMRTYVEKLQDNIQSEKAYEGN
;
A
#
# COMPACT_ATOMS: atom_id res chain seq x y z
N MET A 1 7.56 2.82 -35.35
CA MET A 1 7.52 3.79 -34.23
C MET A 1 8.95 4.00 -33.75
N ALA A 2 9.38 5.25 -33.51
CA ALA A 2 10.70 5.49 -32.94
C ALA A 2 10.79 4.86 -31.55
N GLU A 3 11.91 4.18 -31.26
CA GLU A 3 12.16 3.57 -29.97
C GLU A 3 12.35 4.67 -28.91
N LEU A 4 11.60 4.60 -27.81
CA LEU A 4 11.70 5.57 -26.71
C LEU A 4 13.09 5.52 -26.08
N THR A 5 13.69 6.67 -25.85
CA THR A 5 14.91 6.78 -25.06
C THR A 5 14.66 6.32 -23.60
N LYS A 6 15.71 5.91 -22.88
CA LYS A 6 15.59 5.52 -21.46
C LYS A 6 14.97 6.59 -20.58
N LYS A 7 15.26 7.88 -20.87
CA LYS A 7 14.67 9.02 -20.17
C LYS A 7 13.15 9.13 -20.42
N GLU A 8 12.71 8.88 -21.63
CA GLU A 8 11.27 8.88 -21.98
C GLU A 8 10.55 7.67 -21.38
N GLN A 9 11.17 6.49 -21.42
CA GLN A 9 10.66 5.30 -20.74
C GLN A 9 10.46 5.54 -19.23
N TYR A 10 11.46 6.14 -18.58
CA TYR A 10 11.37 6.51 -17.16
C TYR A 10 10.23 7.48 -16.87
N LYS A 11 10.10 8.55 -17.68
CA LYS A 11 9.01 9.53 -17.52
C LYS A 11 7.64 8.88 -17.68
N LEU A 12 7.49 8.02 -18.70
CA LEU A 12 6.23 7.30 -18.93
C LEU A 12 5.88 6.37 -17.76
N LEU A 13 6.84 5.61 -17.26
CA LEU A 13 6.65 4.78 -16.07
C LEU A 13 6.17 5.62 -14.89
N PHE A 14 6.80 6.78 -14.66
CA PHE A 14 6.42 7.67 -13.56
C PHE A 14 4.98 8.18 -13.71
N GLN A 15 4.57 8.53 -14.92
CA GLN A 15 3.18 8.93 -15.23
C GLN A 15 2.19 7.79 -14.94
N ILE A 16 2.52 6.55 -15.32
CA ILE A 16 1.69 5.37 -15.05
C ILE A 16 1.53 5.16 -13.54
N LEU A 17 2.61 5.25 -12.75
CA LEU A 17 2.56 5.12 -11.30
C LEU A 17 1.69 6.22 -10.66
N TYR A 18 1.84 7.48 -11.11
CA TYR A 18 0.99 8.58 -10.64
C TYR A 18 -0.49 8.36 -10.97
N THR A 19 -0.77 7.85 -12.16
CA THR A 19 -2.16 7.53 -12.55
C THR A 19 -2.74 6.45 -11.64
N LEU A 20 -1.95 5.43 -11.34
CA LEU A 20 -2.36 4.37 -10.41
C LEU A 20 -2.68 4.92 -9.02
N ASP A 21 -1.81 5.77 -8.46
CA ASP A 21 -2.05 6.43 -7.16
C ASP A 21 -3.34 7.28 -7.19
N THR A 22 -3.59 7.99 -8.29
CA THR A 22 -4.81 8.80 -8.45
C THR A 22 -6.06 7.93 -8.44
N ILE A 23 -6.05 6.78 -9.14
CA ILE A 23 -7.16 5.82 -9.16
C ILE A 23 -7.50 5.34 -7.73
N TYR A 24 -6.50 4.95 -6.95
CA TYR A 24 -6.71 4.53 -5.57
C TYR A 24 -7.17 5.67 -4.65
N ALA A 25 -6.67 6.89 -4.85
CA ALA A 25 -7.09 8.06 -4.09
C ALA A 25 -8.55 8.44 -4.38
N ASP A 26 -8.96 8.41 -5.64
CA ASP A 26 -10.34 8.67 -6.05
C ASP A 26 -11.29 7.56 -5.56
N TYR A 27 -10.85 6.31 -5.60
CA TYR A 27 -11.61 5.21 -5.01
C TYR A 27 -11.80 5.41 -3.51
N ALA A 28 -10.73 5.72 -2.76
CA ALA A 28 -10.81 6.01 -1.32
C ALA A 28 -11.86 7.09 -1.04
N LYS A 29 -11.80 8.21 -1.78
CA LYS A 29 -12.75 9.31 -1.67
C LYS A 29 -14.20 8.87 -1.96
N SER A 30 -14.41 8.01 -2.96
CA SER A 30 -15.73 7.49 -3.34
C SER A 30 -16.38 6.66 -2.24
N VAL A 31 -15.59 6.03 -1.37
CA VAL A 31 -16.05 5.25 -0.21
C VAL A 31 -15.95 6.01 1.11
N GLY A 32 -15.71 7.33 1.07
CA GLY A 32 -15.67 8.22 2.23
C GLY A 32 -14.39 8.13 3.06
N LEU A 33 -13.30 7.64 2.47
CA LEU A 33 -12.01 7.50 3.15
C LEU A 33 -10.97 8.47 2.60
N SER A 34 -9.96 8.80 3.42
CA SER A 34 -8.72 9.34 2.90
C SER A 34 -7.87 8.22 2.29
N TYR A 35 -6.97 8.57 1.37
CA TYR A 35 -6.04 7.60 0.77
C TYR A 35 -5.18 6.89 1.84
N SER A 36 -4.67 7.64 2.82
CA SER A 36 -3.93 7.05 3.94
C SER A 36 -4.77 6.07 4.77
N THR A 37 -6.07 6.37 4.96
CA THR A 37 -6.98 5.46 5.65
C THR A 37 -7.21 4.19 4.86
N LEU A 38 -7.40 4.30 3.54
CA LEU A 38 -7.55 3.13 2.65
C LEU A 38 -6.32 2.21 2.74
N ILE A 39 -5.10 2.77 2.61
CA ILE A 39 -3.85 2.00 2.69
C ILE A 39 -3.71 1.30 4.05
N ILE A 40 -3.93 2.02 5.15
CA ILE A 40 -3.78 1.47 6.50
C ILE A 40 -4.83 0.38 6.75
N LEU A 41 -6.09 0.62 6.36
CA LEU A 41 -7.17 -0.34 6.53
C LEU A 41 -6.92 -1.61 5.71
N ASN A 42 -6.43 -1.47 4.47
CA ASN A 42 -6.04 -2.60 3.63
C ASN A 42 -4.94 -3.42 4.28
N PHE A 43 -3.90 -2.76 4.80
CA PHE A 43 -2.82 -3.48 5.46
C PHE A 43 -3.29 -4.25 6.70
N ILE A 44 -4.20 -3.68 7.51
CA ILE A 44 -4.78 -4.37 8.67
C ILE A 44 -5.65 -5.56 8.19
N TYR A 45 -6.38 -5.39 7.10
CA TYR A 45 -7.24 -6.41 6.50
C TYR A 45 -6.43 -7.61 6.02
N GLU A 46 -5.32 -7.36 5.31
CA GLU A 46 -4.42 -8.39 4.77
C GLU A 46 -3.48 -9.01 5.82
N THR A 47 -3.29 -8.33 6.96
CA THR A 47 -2.35 -8.77 8.00
C THR A 47 -3.07 -8.86 9.35
N PRO A 48 -3.99 -9.83 9.54
CA PRO A 48 -4.81 -9.94 10.73
C PRO A 48 -4.01 -10.25 12.01
N GLU A 49 -2.80 -10.82 11.86
CA GLU A 49 -1.93 -11.18 12.96
C GLU A 49 -0.74 -10.20 13.07
N ASN A 50 -0.41 -9.83 14.31
CA ASN A 50 0.77 -9.02 14.63
C ASN A 50 0.83 -7.61 14.00
N CYS A 51 -0.29 -7.06 13.54
CA CYS A 51 -0.35 -5.70 13.02
C CYS A 51 -0.15 -4.69 14.15
N THR A 52 0.88 -3.85 14.06
CA THR A 52 1.17 -2.78 15.02
C THR A 52 1.33 -1.44 14.29
N GLN A 53 1.19 -0.31 15.00
CA GLN A 53 1.44 1.01 14.41
C GLN A 53 2.88 1.15 13.87
N LYS A 54 3.85 0.51 14.52
CA LYS A 54 5.23 0.48 14.04
C LYS A 54 5.31 -0.23 12.69
N LEU A 55 4.76 -1.44 12.61
CA LEU A 55 4.74 -2.21 11.37
C LEU A 55 4.00 -1.47 10.24
N LEU A 56 2.85 -0.86 10.55
CA LEU A 56 2.11 -0.03 9.60
C LEU A 56 2.98 1.10 9.04
N SER A 57 3.66 1.87 9.90
CA SER A 57 4.53 2.96 9.46
C SER A 57 5.69 2.48 8.59
N GLU A 58 6.30 1.34 8.95
CA GLU A 58 7.41 0.74 8.19
C GLU A 58 6.97 0.21 6.82
N LYS A 59 5.80 -0.41 6.74
CA LYS A 59 5.32 -1.07 5.52
C LYS A 59 4.57 -0.15 4.58
N THR A 60 3.84 0.83 5.11
CA THR A 60 3.11 1.81 4.29
C THR A 60 3.94 3.05 3.97
N PHE A 61 5.11 3.20 4.58
CA PHE A 61 5.96 4.40 4.49
C PHE A 61 5.27 5.69 4.93
N LEU A 62 4.12 5.59 5.61
CA LEU A 62 3.42 6.73 6.16
C LEU A 62 4.06 7.22 7.47
N PRO A 63 4.09 8.53 7.71
CA PRO A 63 4.57 9.09 8.97
C PRO A 63 3.84 8.50 10.18
N LYS A 64 4.55 8.25 11.27
CA LYS A 64 3.98 7.70 12.51
C LYS A 64 2.78 8.50 13.01
N GLN A 65 2.80 9.82 12.85
CA GLN A 65 1.70 10.71 13.24
C GLN A 65 0.45 10.43 12.38
N THR A 66 0.60 10.24 11.08
CA THR A 66 -0.49 9.88 10.17
C THR A 66 -1.10 8.54 10.56
N VAL A 67 -0.25 7.53 10.78
CA VAL A 67 -0.70 6.19 11.24
C VAL A 67 -1.48 6.31 12.54
N ASN A 68 -0.94 7.02 13.54
CA ASN A 68 -1.62 7.21 14.83
C ASN A 68 -2.98 7.91 14.68
N THR A 69 -3.07 8.95 13.83
CA THR A 69 -4.32 9.67 13.56
C THR A 69 -5.37 8.76 12.96
N VAL A 70 -4.99 7.98 11.94
CA VAL A 70 -5.89 7.04 11.27
C VAL A 70 -6.36 5.95 12.23
N ILE A 71 -5.45 5.31 12.97
CA ILE A 71 -5.79 4.26 13.93
C ILE A 71 -6.71 4.79 15.05
N THR A 72 -6.46 6.01 15.52
CA THR A 72 -7.32 6.66 16.52
C THR A 72 -8.73 6.89 15.97
N GLY A 73 -8.86 7.30 14.70
CA GLY A 73 -10.16 7.44 14.01
C GLY A 73 -10.87 6.11 13.90
N LEU A 74 -10.22 5.10 13.32
CA LEU A 74 -10.79 3.75 13.16
C LEU A 74 -11.20 3.13 14.51
N TYR A 75 -10.44 3.38 15.58
CA TYR A 75 -10.76 2.91 16.92
C TYR A 75 -12.00 3.62 17.48
N LYS A 76 -12.11 4.94 17.34
CA LYS A 76 -13.30 5.72 17.75
C LYS A 76 -14.55 5.27 17.03
N ASP A 77 -14.42 4.94 15.75
CA ASP A 77 -15.52 4.44 14.92
C ASP A 77 -15.89 2.97 15.22
N GLY A 78 -15.12 2.32 16.11
CA GLY A 78 -15.31 0.92 16.49
C GLY A 78 -14.96 -0.09 15.39
N LEU A 79 -14.12 0.33 14.41
CA LEU A 79 -13.70 -0.53 13.29
C LEU A 79 -12.47 -1.37 13.64
N VAL A 80 -11.63 -0.90 14.57
CA VAL A 80 -10.48 -1.66 15.06
C VAL A 80 -10.50 -1.75 16.59
N SER A 81 -9.86 -2.79 17.10
CA SER A 81 -9.56 -2.98 18.51
C SER A 81 -8.06 -3.03 18.73
N LEU A 82 -7.61 -2.60 19.92
CA LEU A 82 -6.21 -2.58 20.30
C LEU A 82 -6.01 -3.58 21.45
N LYS A 83 -5.21 -4.62 21.22
CA LYS A 83 -4.88 -5.64 22.21
C LYS A 83 -3.42 -5.51 22.65
N GLU A 84 -3.16 -5.55 23.94
CA GLU A 84 -1.81 -5.55 24.47
C GLU A 84 -1.09 -6.85 24.08
N LYS A 85 0.20 -6.72 23.72
CA LYS A 85 1.08 -7.89 23.58
C LYS A 85 1.53 -8.35 24.95
N GLN A 86 1.56 -9.66 25.20
CA GLN A 86 2.01 -10.23 26.47
C GLN A 86 3.45 -9.81 26.81
N ASP A 87 4.30 -9.68 25.78
CA ASP A 87 5.73 -9.39 25.93
C ASP A 87 6.11 -7.92 25.72
N ASP A 88 5.19 -7.07 25.24
CA ASP A 88 5.45 -5.66 24.97
C ASP A 88 4.17 -4.80 25.07
N ARG A 89 3.92 -4.29 26.27
CA ARG A 89 2.77 -3.43 26.55
C ARG A 89 2.77 -2.09 25.79
N ARG A 90 3.91 -1.68 25.22
CA ARG A 90 4.03 -0.43 24.47
C ARG A 90 3.52 -0.56 23.04
N ASN A 91 3.60 -1.78 22.48
CA ASN A 91 3.17 -2.10 21.13
C ASN A 91 1.88 -2.91 21.16
N LYS A 92 0.75 -2.23 20.92
CA LYS A 92 -0.56 -2.90 20.83
C LYS A 92 -0.76 -3.52 19.47
N ASN A 93 -1.31 -4.72 19.44
CA ASN A 93 -1.79 -5.34 18.22
C ASN A 93 -3.12 -4.70 17.82
N ILE A 94 -3.26 -4.41 16.54
CA ILE A 94 -4.44 -3.82 15.93
C ILE A 94 -5.18 -4.93 15.20
N HIS A 95 -6.46 -5.08 15.51
CA HIS A 95 -7.33 -6.08 14.88
C HIS A 95 -8.60 -5.39 14.39
N LEU A 96 -9.13 -5.84 13.27
CA LEU A 96 -10.49 -5.48 12.88
C LEU A 96 -11.49 -6.04 13.90
N THR A 97 -12.51 -5.25 14.22
CA THR A 97 -13.70 -5.73 14.91
C THR A 97 -14.62 -6.44 13.88
N SER A 98 -15.68 -7.11 14.33
CA SER A 98 -16.67 -7.66 13.38
C SER A 98 -17.30 -6.56 12.51
N LYS A 99 -17.50 -5.36 13.08
CA LYS A 99 -17.94 -4.17 12.33
C LYS A 99 -16.89 -3.71 11.32
N GLY A 100 -15.61 -3.70 11.75
CA GLY A 100 -14.48 -3.33 10.91
C GLY A 100 -14.28 -4.30 9.75
N GLN A 101 -14.41 -5.62 10.01
CA GLN A 101 -14.33 -6.65 8.99
C GLN A 101 -15.43 -6.44 7.92
N ALA A 102 -16.69 -6.32 8.35
CA ALA A 102 -17.80 -6.09 7.43
C ALA A 102 -17.68 -4.79 6.64
N PHE A 103 -17.07 -3.75 7.24
CA PHE A 103 -16.77 -2.50 6.56
C PHE A 103 -15.66 -2.67 5.51
N ALA A 104 -14.57 -3.33 5.88
CA ALA A 104 -13.43 -3.61 5.00
C ALA A 104 -13.84 -4.52 3.83
N ASP A 105 -14.62 -5.58 4.08
CA ASP A 105 -15.12 -6.49 3.03
C ASP A 105 -15.87 -5.74 1.93
N LYS A 106 -16.73 -4.78 2.29
CA LYS A 106 -17.48 -3.97 1.31
C LYS A 106 -16.58 -3.12 0.41
N ILE A 107 -15.43 -2.69 0.94
CA ILE A 107 -14.49 -1.84 0.23
C ILE A 107 -13.57 -2.70 -0.63
N PHE A 108 -12.89 -3.66 0.01
CA PHE A 108 -11.82 -4.39 -0.65
C PHE A 108 -12.34 -5.43 -1.64
N LEU A 109 -13.48 -6.08 -1.39
CA LEU A 109 -14.07 -7.00 -2.37
C LEU A 109 -14.33 -6.33 -3.73
N LYS A 110 -14.78 -5.08 -3.73
CA LYS A 110 -15.00 -4.33 -4.98
C LYS A 110 -13.69 -3.92 -5.64
N LEU A 111 -12.75 -3.46 -4.84
CA LEU A 111 -11.43 -3.02 -5.32
C LEU A 111 -10.65 -4.19 -5.91
N ASP A 112 -10.63 -5.32 -5.19
CA ASP A 112 -9.93 -6.55 -5.59
C ASP A 112 -10.55 -7.12 -6.86
N ASN A 113 -11.87 -7.19 -6.95
CA ASN A 113 -12.55 -7.63 -8.17
C ASN A 113 -12.17 -6.75 -9.37
N ALA A 114 -12.15 -5.42 -9.20
CA ALA A 114 -11.75 -4.52 -10.29
C ALA A 114 -10.27 -4.72 -10.68
N ALA A 115 -9.38 -4.90 -9.71
CA ALA A 115 -7.97 -5.15 -9.95
C ALA A 115 -7.73 -6.51 -10.61
N ILE A 116 -8.42 -7.57 -10.16
CA ILE A 116 -8.34 -8.91 -10.75
C ILE A 116 -8.84 -8.88 -12.19
N HIS A 117 -10.00 -8.27 -12.45
CA HIS A 117 -10.50 -8.14 -13.83
C HIS A 117 -9.54 -7.39 -14.74
N ALA A 118 -8.86 -6.35 -14.24
CA ALA A 118 -7.83 -5.67 -15.03
C ALA A 118 -6.65 -6.59 -15.40
N PHE A 119 -6.27 -7.51 -14.50
CA PHE A 119 -5.27 -8.54 -14.81
C PHE A 119 -5.79 -9.61 -15.76
N ASP A 120 -7.07 -9.98 -15.67
CA ASP A 120 -7.70 -10.97 -16.57
C ASP A 120 -7.74 -10.50 -18.03
N GLU A 121 -7.73 -9.18 -18.27
CA GLU A 121 -7.64 -8.61 -19.62
C GLU A 121 -6.21 -8.65 -20.22
N ILE A 122 -5.21 -9.03 -19.43
CA ILE A 122 -3.82 -9.15 -19.84
C ILE A 122 -3.48 -10.66 -19.98
N ASP A 123 -2.83 -11.04 -21.06
CA ASP A 123 -2.35 -12.42 -21.21
C ASP A 123 -1.52 -12.87 -20.00
N ALA A 124 -1.68 -14.12 -19.59
CA ALA A 124 -1.05 -14.65 -18.38
C ALA A 124 0.49 -14.60 -18.43
N ALA A 125 1.10 -14.79 -19.61
CA ALA A 125 2.54 -14.67 -19.78
C ALA A 125 2.99 -13.21 -19.71
N GLU A 126 2.21 -12.28 -20.28
CA GLU A 126 2.48 -10.85 -20.25
C GLU A 126 2.31 -10.28 -18.85
N SER A 127 1.27 -10.68 -18.10
CA SER A 127 1.07 -10.26 -16.70
C SER A 127 2.18 -10.77 -15.79
N SER A 128 2.61 -12.02 -15.94
CA SER A 128 3.76 -12.58 -15.21
C SER A 128 5.04 -11.82 -15.54
N LYS A 129 5.26 -11.49 -16.81
CA LYS A 129 6.43 -10.73 -17.27
C LYS A 129 6.43 -9.29 -16.75
N LEU A 130 5.26 -8.65 -16.70
CA LEU A 130 5.10 -7.31 -16.10
C LEU A 130 5.56 -7.31 -14.64
N LEU A 131 5.09 -8.27 -13.85
CA LEU A 131 5.44 -8.38 -12.43
C LEU A 131 6.94 -8.64 -12.22
N GLU A 132 7.55 -9.51 -13.04
CA GLU A 132 8.99 -9.78 -13.02
C GLU A 132 9.80 -8.52 -13.33
N LEU A 133 9.43 -7.78 -14.39
CA LEU A 133 10.12 -6.57 -14.81
C LEU A 133 9.95 -5.44 -13.76
N MET A 134 8.77 -5.27 -13.19
CA MET A 134 8.55 -4.30 -12.12
C MET A 134 9.38 -4.61 -10.88
N ARG A 135 9.47 -5.86 -10.46
CA ARG A 135 10.33 -6.30 -9.36
C ARG A 135 11.80 -5.97 -9.66
N THR A 136 12.29 -6.37 -10.83
CA THR A 136 13.66 -6.10 -11.26
C THR A 136 13.97 -4.61 -11.26
N TYR A 137 13.04 -3.79 -11.77
CA TYR A 137 13.20 -2.34 -11.78
C TYR A 137 13.33 -1.76 -10.37
N VAL A 138 12.45 -2.17 -9.44
CA VAL A 138 12.47 -1.70 -8.05
C VAL A 138 13.78 -2.08 -7.36
N GLU A 139 14.25 -3.32 -7.51
CA GLU A 139 15.51 -3.80 -6.94
C GLU A 139 16.70 -2.98 -7.48
N LYS A 140 16.79 -2.79 -8.80
CA LYS A 140 17.87 -2.02 -9.42
C LYS A 140 17.84 -0.53 -9.06
N LEU A 141 16.65 0.04 -8.95
CA LEU A 141 16.51 1.44 -8.49
C LEU A 141 17.00 1.59 -7.06
N GLN A 142 16.66 0.67 -6.17
CA GLN A 142 17.11 0.67 -4.78
C GLN A 142 18.64 0.55 -4.67
N ASP A 143 19.24 -0.38 -5.41
CA ASP A 143 20.69 -0.57 -5.44
C ASP A 143 21.42 0.70 -5.91
N ASN A 144 20.93 1.31 -7.00
CA ASN A 144 21.53 2.51 -7.58
C ASN A 144 21.44 3.71 -6.62
N ILE A 145 20.27 3.93 -5.99
CA ILE A 145 20.10 5.02 -5.01
C ILE A 145 21.01 4.84 -3.80
N GLN A 146 21.18 3.58 -3.33
CA GLN A 146 22.09 3.31 -2.22
C GLN A 146 23.56 3.55 -2.59
N SER A 147 23.95 3.20 -3.80
CA SER A 147 25.30 3.44 -4.32
C SER A 147 25.61 4.93 -4.44
N GLU A 148 24.68 5.74 -4.95
CA GLU A 148 24.86 7.19 -5.05
C GLU A 148 25.01 7.85 -3.67
N LYS A 149 24.23 7.45 -2.68
CA LYS A 149 24.37 7.95 -1.29
C LYS A 149 25.72 7.63 -0.66
N ALA A 150 26.32 6.51 -1.03
CA ALA A 150 27.64 6.14 -0.56
C ALA A 150 28.76 7.01 -1.16
N TYR A 151 28.55 7.58 -2.37
CA TYR A 151 29.52 8.49 -3.00
C TYR A 151 29.43 9.92 -2.46
N GLU A 152 28.28 10.38 -1.98
CA GLU A 152 28.11 11.73 -1.40
C GLU A 152 28.54 11.82 0.07
N GLY A 153 28.80 10.72 0.74
CA GLY A 153 29.20 10.63 2.16
C GLY A 153 30.71 10.55 2.40
N ASN A 154 31.55 10.65 1.35
CA ASN A 154 33.00 10.75 1.41
C ASN A 154 33.43 12.15 0.89
#